data_269b2f02c73f805153d6582cd4ce8d62
#
_entry.id   269b2f02c73f805153d6582cd4ce8d62
#
_cell.length_a   1.000
_cell.length_b   1.000
_cell.length_c   1.000
_cell.angle_alpha   90.00
_cell.angle_beta   90.00
_cell.angle_gamma   90.00
#
_symmetry.space_group_name_H-M   'P 1'
#
loop_
_entity.id
_entity.type
_entity.pdbx_description
1 polymer ?
#
loop_
_entity_poly.entity_id
_entity_poly.type
_entity_poly.pdbx_seq_one_letter_code
_entity_poly.pdbx_strand_id
1 'polypeptide(L)'
;MALKTDRSTLQTDISFFMNEAATRGGVASLSTGGSGAAMDQGAALVTYAAQPSGKVAVGLLLGDMVNIDLTRQHLNQYKDEVQKGGKVALLQKGYVVTNNLEGTSPSAGDPAFMSHSGNIATSDTISDDSDANGHGRIVGRFLSGVDEDGYAKVYIDLPNTNK
;
A
#
# COMPACT_ATOMS: atom_id res chain seq x y z
N MET A 1 -4.70 0.17 14.68
CA MET A 1 -4.93 1.13 13.56
C MET A 1 -3.67 1.15 12.72
N ALA A 2 -3.75 0.73 11.47
CA ALA A 2 -2.57 0.56 10.63
C ALA A 2 -2.07 1.88 10.01
N LEU A 3 -2.94 2.89 9.92
CA LEU A 3 -2.66 4.19 9.32
C LEU A 3 -3.07 5.30 10.27
N LYS A 4 -2.13 6.16 10.68
CA LYS A 4 -2.44 7.33 11.52
C LYS A 4 -3.10 8.44 10.70
N THR A 5 -3.74 9.38 11.39
CA THR A 5 -4.43 10.52 10.77
C THR A 5 -3.46 11.57 10.22
N ASP A 6 -2.23 11.65 10.72
CA ASP A 6 -1.19 12.54 10.19
C ASP A 6 -0.78 12.09 8.78
N ARG A 7 -1.29 12.79 7.78
CA ARG A 7 -1.04 12.48 6.37
C ARG A 7 -1.26 13.70 5.50
N SER A 8 -0.56 13.74 4.38
CA SER A 8 -0.79 14.70 3.31
C SER A 8 -1.02 13.96 2.01
N THR A 9 -2.14 14.21 1.37
CA THR A 9 -2.51 13.59 0.10
C THR A 9 -2.42 14.62 -1.00
N LEU A 10 -1.42 14.51 -1.85
CA LEU A 10 -1.24 15.39 -3.01
C LEU A 10 -1.89 14.83 -4.26
N GLN A 11 -1.84 13.51 -4.43
CA GLN A 11 -2.43 12.81 -5.57
C GLN A 11 -2.96 11.46 -5.12
N THR A 12 -4.23 11.19 -5.46
CA THR A 12 -4.89 9.91 -5.20
C THR A 12 -5.49 9.35 -6.48
N ASP A 13 -5.61 8.02 -6.54
CA ASP A 13 -6.30 7.31 -7.60
C ASP A 13 -7.42 6.47 -6.99
N ILE A 14 -8.60 6.53 -7.58
CA ILE A 14 -9.80 5.81 -7.17
C ILE A 14 -10.30 4.83 -8.24
N SER A 15 -9.48 4.53 -9.24
CA SER A 15 -9.86 3.71 -10.40
C SER A 15 -9.91 2.21 -10.11
N PHE A 16 -9.44 1.78 -8.94
CA PHE A 16 -9.19 0.37 -8.64
C PHE A 16 -10.14 -0.21 -7.60
N PHE A 17 -10.28 -1.54 -7.66
CA PHE A 17 -11.01 -2.34 -6.68
C PHE A 17 -10.05 -3.31 -5.99
N MET A 18 -10.25 -3.53 -4.69
CA MET A 18 -9.43 -4.48 -3.94
C MET A 18 -9.84 -5.92 -4.25
N ASN A 19 -8.87 -6.77 -4.59
CA ASN A 19 -9.13 -8.19 -4.91
C ASN A 19 -9.11 -9.12 -3.70
N GLU A 20 -8.83 -8.57 -2.53
CA GLU A 20 -8.78 -9.30 -1.26
C GLU A 20 -9.22 -8.43 -0.10
N ALA A 21 -9.47 -9.03 1.06
CA ALA A 21 -9.61 -8.27 2.30
C ALA A 21 -8.22 -7.82 2.76
N ALA A 22 -8.06 -6.52 3.01
CA ALA A 22 -6.77 -5.93 3.35
C ALA A 22 -6.91 -4.85 4.42
N THR A 23 -5.87 -4.67 5.22
CA THR A 23 -5.78 -3.55 6.15
C THR A 23 -5.12 -2.36 5.46
N ARG A 24 -5.71 -1.18 5.59
CA ARG A 24 -5.18 0.05 4.99
C ARG A 24 -3.79 0.40 5.52
N GLY A 25 -3.01 1.10 4.73
CA GLY A 25 -1.68 1.58 5.10
C GLY A 25 -0.53 0.83 4.45
N GLY A 26 -0.82 -0.18 3.64
CA GLY A 26 0.16 -0.92 2.84
C GLY A 26 0.15 -0.51 1.37
N VAL A 27 1.17 -0.95 0.64
CA VAL A 27 1.34 -0.66 -0.79
C VAL A 27 0.62 -1.72 -1.62
N ALA A 28 -0.33 -1.28 -2.43
CA ALA A 28 -1.06 -2.13 -3.35
C ALA A 28 -0.35 -2.20 -4.71
N SER A 29 -0.38 -3.39 -5.31
CA SER A 29 0.14 -3.66 -6.65
C SER A 29 -0.96 -4.07 -7.62
N LEU A 30 -0.70 -3.95 -8.91
CA LEU A 30 -1.60 -4.46 -9.94
C LEU A 30 -1.81 -5.96 -9.78
N SER A 31 -3.08 -6.36 -9.72
CA SER A 31 -3.46 -7.77 -9.82
C SER A 31 -3.42 -8.22 -11.29
N THR A 32 -3.22 -9.52 -11.49
CA THR A 32 -3.14 -10.12 -12.84
C THR A 32 -4.42 -10.02 -13.67
N GLY A 33 -5.52 -9.60 -13.07
CA GLY A 33 -6.85 -9.57 -13.70
C GLY A 33 -7.37 -8.20 -14.10
N GLY A 34 -6.61 -7.09 -13.91
CA GLY A 34 -7.19 -5.76 -14.12
C GLY A 34 -6.30 -4.80 -14.87
N SER A 35 -6.88 -3.97 -15.74
CA SER A 35 -6.16 -2.95 -16.52
C SER A 35 -6.21 -1.55 -15.90
N GLY A 36 -7.12 -1.27 -14.97
CA GLY A 36 -7.31 0.05 -14.38
C GLY A 36 -7.84 1.13 -15.32
N ALA A 37 -8.22 0.77 -16.55
CA ALA A 37 -8.60 1.74 -17.57
C ALA A 37 -10.04 2.27 -17.41
N ALA A 38 -10.91 1.52 -16.76
CA ALA A 38 -12.31 1.88 -16.58
C ALA A 38 -12.68 1.95 -15.10
N MET A 39 -13.16 3.10 -14.66
CA MET A 39 -13.52 3.36 -13.26
C MET A 39 -14.80 2.63 -12.80
N ASP A 40 -15.65 2.23 -13.72
CA ASP A 40 -16.96 1.61 -13.47
C ASP A 40 -16.94 0.08 -13.60
N GLN A 41 -15.84 -0.48 -14.05
CA GLN A 41 -15.70 -1.92 -14.27
C GLN A 41 -14.84 -2.54 -13.17
N GLY A 42 -15.36 -3.55 -12.49
CA GLY A 42 -14.64 -4.31 -11.47
C GLY A 42 -13.45 -5.13 -11.99
N ALA A 43 -12.95 -4.82 -13.20
CA ALA A 43 -11.78 -5.44 -13.79
C ALA A 43 -10.44 -4.78 -13.41
N ALA A 44 -10.49 -3.56 -12.89
CA ALA A 44 -9.30 -2.83 -12.44
C ALA A 44 -8.96 -3.24 -11.00
N LEU A 45 -8.19 -4.30 -10.85
CA LEU A 45 -7.94 -4.94 -9.56
C LEU A 45 -6.54 -4.65 -9.02
N VAL A 46 -6.46 -4.41 -7.71
CA VAL A 46 -5.21 -4.33 -6.95
C VAL A 46 -5.21 -5.33 -5.80
N THR A 47 -4.02 -5.71 -5.37
CA THR A 47 -3.82 -6.66 -4.28
C THR A 47 -2.55 -6.31 -3.51
N TYR A 48 -2.43 -6.78 -2.28
CA TYR A 48 -1.16 -6.83 -1.58
C TYR A 48 -0.39 -8.05 -2.07
N ALA A 49 0.63 -7.82 -2.87
CA ALA A 49 1.42 -8.92 -3.43
C ALA A 49 2.14 -9.69 -2.32
N ALA A 50 1.87 -10.98 -2.21
CA ALA A 50 2.62 -11.87 -1.32
C ALA A 50 4.11 -11.91 -1.73
N GLN A 51 4.37 -11.87 -3.05
CA GLN A 51 5.69 -11.76 -3.64
C GLN A 51 5.77 -10.46 -4.44
N PRO A 52 6.54 -9.45 -3.99
CA PRO A 52 6.59 -8.14 -4.65
C PRO A 52 7.48 -8.11 -5.89
N SER A 53 8.32 -9.13 -6.09
CA SER A 53 9.21 -9.22 -7.25
C SER A 53 8.44 -9.12 -8.57
N GLY A 54 8.88 -8.25 -9.45
CA GLY A 54 8.23 -8.04 -10.75
C GLY A 54 6.84 -7.40 -10.71
N LYS A 55 6.30 -7.08 -9.54
CA LYS A 55 5.00 -6.42 -9.39
C LYS A 55 5.13 -4.90 -9.53
N VAL A 56 4.05 -4.29 -10.02
CA VAL A 56 3.97 -2.84 -10.20
C VAL A 56 3.17 -2.24 -9.06
N ALA A 57 3.81 -1.41 -8.23
CA ALA A 57 3.12 -0.65 -7.21
C ALA A 57 2.22 0.41 -7.86
N VAL A 58 0.98 0.51 -7.40
CA VAL A 58 -0.01 1.48 -7.90
C VAL A 58 -0.23 2.61 -6.92
N GLY A 59 -0.20 2.32 -5.64
CA GLY A 59 -0.38 3.31 -4.60
C GLY A 59 -0.47 2.69 -3.21
N LEU A 60 -0.47 3.53 -2.19
CA LEU A 60 -0.68 3.11 -0.81
C LEU A 60 -2.17 3.15 -0.49
N LEU A 61 -2.69 2.07 0.08
CA LEU A 61 -4.12 1.93 0.39
C LEU A 61 -4.51 2.86 1.54
N LEU A 62 -5.37 3.84 1.25
CA LEU A 62 -5.90 4.77 2.25
C LEU A 62 -7.20 4.28 2.88
N GLY A 63 -7.97 3.49 2.16
CA GLY A 63 -9.26 2.98 2.60
C GLY A 63 -10.17 2.66 1.43
N ASP A 64 -11.39 2.19 1.72
CA ASP A 64 -12.42 2.08 0.69
C ASP A 64 -13.16 3.41 0.50
N MET A 65 -13.86 3.52 -0.63
CA MET A 65 -14.59 4.74 -0.98
C MET A 65 -15.95 4.84 -0.28
N VAL A 66 -16.49 3.73 0.18
CA VAL A 66 -17.89 3.65 0.63
C VAL A 66 -17.99 3.52 2.14
N ASN A 67 -16.96 3.03 2.82
CA ASN A 67 -16.92 2.82 4.28
C ASN A 67 -18.10 1.98 4.83
N ILE A 68 -18.65 1.08 4.02
CA ILE A 68 -19.74 0.20 4.43
C ILE A 68 -19.21 -1.19 4.69
N ASP A 69 -19.56 -1.75 5.85
CA ASP A 69 -19.40 -3.18 6.10
C ASP A 69 -20.50 -3.93 5.34
N LEU A 70 -20.13 -4.59 4.25
CA LEU A 70 -21.06 -5.32 3.38
C LEU A 70 -21.76 -6.47 4.11
N THR A 71 -21.21 -6.97 5.22
CA THR A 71 -21.80 -8.06 6.01
C THR A 71 -22.82 -7.56 7.01
N ARG A 72 -22.72 -6.33 7.48
CA ARG A 72 -23.54 -5.79 8.59
C ARG A 72 -24.32 -4.54 8.23
N GLN A 73 -24.11 -3.99 7.05
CA GLN A 73 -24.74 -2.74 6.57
C GLN A 73 -24.48 -1.51 7.46
N HIS A 74 -23.42 -1.54 8.28
CA HIS A 74 -23.00 -0.41 9.10
C HIS A 74 -21.83 0.32 8.44
N LEU A 75 -21.74 1.62 8.74
CA LEU A 75 -20.57 2.41 8.33
C LEU A 75 -19.30 1.87 9.00
N ASN A 76 -18.29 1.56 8.19
CA ASN A 76 -17.02 1.03 8.66
C ASN A 76 -16.03 2.14 9.04
N GLN A 77 -16.50 3.14 9.81
CA GLN A 77 -15.73 4.36 10.13
C GLN A 77 -14.47 4.09 10.96
N TYR A 78 -14.48 3.02 11.73
CA TYR A 78 -13.43 2.71 12.71
C TYR A 78 -12.62 1.46 12.37
N LYS A 79 -12.91 0.81 11.26
CA LYS A 79 -12.16 -0.36 10.83
C LYS A 79 -11.09 0.03 9.81
N ASP A 80 -9.92 -0.53 9.99
CA ASP A 80 -8.80 -0.39 9.04
C ASP A 80 -8.91 -1.37 7.86
N GLU A 81 -9.89 -2.27 7.89
CA GLU A 81 -10.09 -3.30 6.88
C GLU A 81 -10.84 -2.74 5.66
N VAL A 82 -10.32 -3.08 4.51
CA VAL A 82 -10.96 -2.89 3.20
C VAL A 82 -11.41 -4.24 2.69
N GLN A 83 -12.66 -4.34 2.28
CA GLN A 83 -13.25 -5.60 1.85
C GLN A 83 -12.91 -5.92 0.39
N LYS A 84 -12.89 -7.22 0.07
CA LYS A 84 -12.78 -7.68 -1.31
C LYS A 84 -13.92 -7.12 -2.18
N GLY A 85 -13.56 -6.59 -3.35
CA GLY A 85 -14.52 -5.97 -4.26
C GLY A 85 -14.83 -4.51 -3.95
N GLY A 86 -14.32 -3.97 -2.84
CA GLY A 86 -14.49 -2.56 -2.51
C GLY A 86 -13.67 -1.65 -3.42
N LYS A 87 -14.27 -0.54 -3.87
CA LYS A 87 -13.54 0.52 -4.58
C LYS A 87 -12.65 1.26 -3.61
N VAL A 88 -11.37 1.44 -3.96
CA VAL A 88 -10.36 1.91 -3.02
C VAL A 88 -9.78 3.26 -3.43
N ALA A 89 -9.33 4.02 -2.43
CA ALA A 89 -8.51 5.21 -2.61
C ALA A 89 -7.04 4.83 -2.41
N LEU A 90 -6.23 5.05 -3.43
CA LEU A 90 -4.79 4.79 -3.43
C LEU A 90 -4.03 6.11 -3.44
N LEU A 91 -3.11 6.27 -2.49
CA LEU A 91 -2.20 7.42 -2.45
C LEU A 91 -1.07 7.19 -3.45
N GLN A 92 -0.94 8.08 -4.42
CA GLN A 92 0.17 8.07 -5.37
C GLN A 92 1.27 9.06 -4.98
N LYS A 93 0.91 10.22 -4.44
CA LYS A 93 1.86 11.23 -3.93
C LYS A 93 1.39 11.81 -2.61
N GLY A 94 2.31 11.88 -1.67
CA GLY A 94 2.08 12.44 -0.36
C GLY A 94 2.78 11.65 0.74
N TYR A 95 2.58 12.05 1.99
CA TYR A 95 3.13 11.30 3.11
C TYR A 95 2.03 10.68 3.97
N VAL A 96 2.38 9.58 4.60
CA VAL A 96 1.54 8.86 5.55
C VAL A 96 2.37 8.40 6.75
N VAL A 97 1.69 8.10 7.85
CA VAL A 97 2.28 7.43 9.01
C VAL A 97 1.63 6.07 9.13
N THR A 98 2.40 5.01 8.92
CA THR A 98 1.92 3.62 8.86
C THR A 98 2.79 2.70 9.70
N ASN A 99 2.21 1.59 10.17
CA ASN A 99 2.93 0.50 10.81
C ASN A 99 3.06 -0.75 9.92
N ASN A 100 2.65 -0.67 8.65
CA ASN A 100 2.85 -1.75 7.69
C ASN A 100 4.32 -1.73 7.22
N LEU A 101 5.20 -2.14 8.10
CA LEU A 101 6.64 -2.13 7.92
C LEU A 101 7.19 -3.55 8.02
N GLU A 102 8.24 -3.83 7.26
CA GLU A 102 8.95 -5.10 7.30
C GLU A 102 10.46 -4.88 7.30
N GLY A 103 11.18 -5.74 8.06
CA GLY A 103 12.62 -5.70 8.13
C GLY A 103 13.17 -4.79 9.21
N THR A 104 14.33 -4.19 8.94
CA THR A 104 15.05 -3.32 9.88
C THR A 104 14.34 -1.97 10.06
N SER A 105 14.50 -1.39 11.26
CA SER A 105 13.97 -0.07 11.55
C SER A 105 14.53 0.97 10.58
N PRO A 106 13.67 1.73 9.89
CA PRO A 106 14.09 2.77 8.97
C PRO A 106 14.71 3.96 9.69
N SER A 107 15.56 4.68 8.97
CA SER A 107 16.03 6.02 9.33
C SER A 107 15.46 7.06 8.38
N ALA A 108 15.40 8.31 8.83
CA ALA A 108 14.97 9.39 7.96
C ALA A 108 15.91 9.53 6.76
N GLY A 109 15.36 9.49 5.56
CA GLY A 109 16.11 9.55 4.30
C GLY A 109 16.32 8.20 3.62
N ASP A 110 16.06 7.08 4.29
CA ASP A 110 16.18 5.76 3.69
C ASP A 110 15.15 5.57 2.57
N PRO A 111 15.50 4.83 1.52
CA PRO A 111 14.55 4.48 0.48
C PRO A 111 13.46 3.56 1.03
N ALA A 112 12.25 3.68 0.52
CA ALA A 112 11.12 2.83 0.86
C ALA A 112 10.80 1.92 -0.32
N PHE A 113 10.84 0.60 -0.08
CA PHE A 113 10.57 -0.43 -1.07
C PHE A 113 9.26 -1.13 -0.76
N MET A 114 8.55 -1.56 -1.80
CA MET A 114 7.40 -2.46 -1.64
C MET A 114 7.89 -3.84 -1.21
N SER A 115 7.36 -4.35 -0.12
CA SER A 115 7.68 -5.64 0.45
C SER A 115 6.48 -6.60 0.45
N HIS A 116 6.61 -7.74 1.12
CA HIS A 116 5.58 -8.78 1.18
C HIS A 116 4.27 -8.24 1.75
N SER A 117 3.17 -8.69 1.16
CA SER A 117 1.82 -8.43 1.68
C SER A 117 1.49 -6.96 1.89
N GLY A 118 2.07 -6.09 1.05
CA GLY A 118 1.85 -4.65 1.10
C GLY A 118 2.70 -3.91 2.12
N ASN A 119 3.58 -4.58 2.85
CA ASN A 119 4.51 -3.92 3.77
C ASN A 119 5.53 -3.05 3.03
N ILE A 120 6.17 -2.18 3.76
CA ILE A 120 7.23 -1.29 3.27
C ILE A 120 8.53 -1.65 3.98
N ALA A 121 9.59 -1.82 3.22
CA ALA A 121 10.92 -2.16 3.73
C ALA A 121 11.97 -1.11 3.37
N THR A 122 13.10 -1.11 4.08
CA THR A 122 14.26 -0.24 3.80
C THR A 122 15.23 -0.84 2.80
N SER A 123 15.09 -2.14 2.50
CA SER A 123 15.97 -2.89 1.61
C SER A 123 15.20 -3.46 0.43
N ASP A 124 15.87 -3.54 -0.69
CA ASP A 124 15.39 -4.23 -1.88
C ASP A 124 15.58 -5.74 -1.82
N THR A 125 16.40 -6.21 -0.89
CA THR A 125 16.59 -7.64 -0.62
C THR A 125 15.64 -8.11 0.45
N ILE A 126 14.70 -8.94 0.04
CA ILE A 126 13.77 -9.62 0.95
C ILE A 126 14.51 -10.86 1.46
N SER A 127 14.81 -10.88 2.75
CA SER A 127 15.71 -11.85 3.37
C SER A 127 15.22 -13.31 3.37
N ASP A 128 13.97 -13.55 3.00
CA ASP A 128 13.35 -14.88 3.00
C ASP A 128 13.05 -15.43 1.60
N ASP A 129 13.47 -14.74 0.56
CA ASP A 129 13.22 -15.22 -0.79
C ASP A 129 14.41 -16.02 -1.32
N SER A 130 14.18 -17.31 -1.52
CA SER A 130 15.08 -18.20 -2.26
C SER A 130 15.22 -17.81 -3.74
N ASP A 131 14.43 -16.84 -4.21
CA ASP A 131 14.54 -16.25 -5.53
C ASP A 131 15.49 -15.04 -5.48
N ALA A 132 16.66 -15.19 -6.07
CA ALA A 132 17.71 -14.19 -6.17
C ALA A 132 17.32 -12.87 -6.88
N ASN A 133 16.04 -12.69 -7.21
CA ASN A 133 15.49 -11.54 -7.90
C ASN A 133 14.38 -10.84 -7.08
N GLY A 134 14.34 -11.05 -5.77
CA GLY A 134 13.31 -10.52 -4.87
C GLY A 134 13.32 -9.01 -4.64
N HIS A 135 13.68 -8.22 -5.64
CA HIS A 135 13.73 -6.77 -5.51
C HIS A 135 12.33 -6.18 -5.52
N GLY A 136 11.91 -5.66 -4.38
CA GLY A 136 10.79 -4.75 -4.27
C GLY A 136 11.10 -3.46 -5.02
N ARG A 137 10.07 -2.83 -5.63
CA ARG A 137 10.25 -1.53 -6.27
C ARG A 137 10.28 -0.42 -5.24
N ILE A 138 11.09 0.61 -5.49
CA ILE A 138 11.07 1.84 -4.69
C ILE A 138 9.68 2.48 -4.85
N VAL A 139 9.05 2.78 -3.72
CA VAL A 139 7.75 3.45 -3.66
C VAL A 139 7.85 4.85 -3.09
N GLY A 140 8.98 5.18 -2.48
CA GLY A 140 9.20 6.48 -1.89
C GLY A 140 10.41 6.52 -0.96
N ARG A 141 10.26 7.26 0.14
CA ARG A 141 11.34 7.51 1.11
C ARG A 141 10.78 7.57 2.52
N PHE A 142 11.50 7.04 3.48
CA PHE A 142 11.22 7.24 4.89
C PHE A 142 11.57 8.67 5.32
N LEU A 143 10.67 9.31 6.06
CA LEU A 143 10.85 10.64 6.63
C LEU A 143 11.17 10.61 8.12
N SER A 144 10.97 9.47 8.78
CA SER A 144 11.28 9.26 10.19
C SER A 144 11.72 7.83 10.45
N GLY A 145 12.35 7.60 11.60
CA GLY A 145 12.45 6.28 12.19
C GLY A 145 11.11 5.78 12.70
N VAL A 146 11.12 4.58 13.26
CA VAL A 146 9.94 3.96 13.89
C VAL A 146 9.73 4.56 15.27
N ASP A 147 8.49 4.91 15.61
CA ASP A 147 8.10 5.38 16.93
C ASP A 147 7.89 4.21 17.92
N GLU A 148 7.54 4.54 19.18
CA GLU A 148 7.31 3.57 20.25
C GLU A 148 6.16 2.60 19.93
N ASP A 149 5.22 3.01 19.11
CA ASP A 149 4.05 2.23 18.67
C ASP A 149 4.30 1.45 17.37
N GLY A 150 5.50 1.51 16.81
CA GLY A 150 5.85 0.80 15.58
C GLY A 150 5.48 1.53 14.28
N TYR A 151 5.20 2.85 14.32
CA TYR A 151 4.86 3.64 13.14
C TYR A 151 6.06 4.39 12.60
N ALA A 152 6.14 4.50 11.27
CA ALA A 152 7.08 5.38 10.59
C ALA A 152 6.35 6.29 9.61
N LYS A 153 6.93 7.47 9.39
CA LYS A 153 6.46 8.42 8.38
C LYS A 153 7.15 8.12 7.06
N VAL A 154 6.34 7.92 6.02
CA VAL A 154 6.81 7.57 4.68
C VAL A 154 6.23 8.54 3.66
N TYR A 155 7.08 9.07 2.80
CA TYR A 155 6.66 9.80 1.62
C TYR A 155 6.55 8.84 0.44
N ILE A 156 5.38 8.79 -0.17
CA ILE A 156 5.08 7.99 -1.36
C ILE A 156 5.19 8.88 -2.59
N ASP A 157 5.88 8.40 -3.62
CA ASP A 157 6.01 9.08 -4.89
C ASP A 157 5.91 8.07 -6.05
N LEU A 158 4.69 7.87 -6.50
CA LEU A 158 4.34 7.00 -7.61
C LEU A 158 3.64 7.81 -8.74
N PRO A 159 3.67 7.38 -9.99
CA PRO A 159 4.36 6.20 -10.49
C PRO A 159 5.88 6.38 -10.47
N ASN A 160 6.57 5.37 -9.98
CA ASN A 160 8.03 5.34 -10.00
C ASN A 160 8.47 4.53 -11.22
N THR A 161 9.15 5.18 -12.15
CA THR A 161 9.64 4.57 -13.39
C THR A 161 11.06 4.03 -13.27
N ASN A 162 11.69 4.17 -12.13
CA ASN A 162 13.02 3.62 -11.91
C ASN A 162 12.95 2.09 -11.87
N LYS A 163 13.69 1.50 -12.77
CA LYS A 163 13.90 0.04 -12.84
C LYS A 163 14.90 -0.39 -11.77
#